data_b3028d523ec0307f6ac49a4733b30299
#
_entry.id   b3028d523ec0307f6ac49a4733b30299
#
_cell.length_a   1.000
_cell.length_b   1.000
_cell.length_c   1.000
_cell.angle_alpha   90.00
_cell.angle_beta   90.00
_cell.angle_gamma   90.00
#
_symmetry.space_group_name_H-M   'P 1'
#
loop_
_entity.id
_entity.type
_entity.pdbx_description
1 polymer ?
#
loop_
_entity_poly.entity_id
_entity_poly.type
_entity_poly.pdbx_seq_one_letter_code
_entity_poly.pdbx_strand_id
1 'polypeptide(L)'
;MSAAKTVKKKGKSGKGTAARGGAVVARAKSSGAAGKARSAGKAQAAYKEPGLMKRLAAGPVICAEGYVFELERRGYLQAGAFVPVVLTEHPEVVEQLHMDFVRAGSDVTQALTYYVHREKLRVIGREKDLVPMNRIALKIAKKVARKTHTLFAGDICNTNIYDPTDKKALREVERIFAEQVGWAADAGVDYIVAETFSWGAEAVMALEAIKKHSKVPAVVTFSVHREEHTREGWSPAETCKRLEAAGADVVGLNCHRGPDTMLPLLREIRDTVKCEVAALPVPYRTTTEQPSFMSLTDPCCGNARAFPIGLDPFVCTRAEIGEFGRAAYEMGVRYLGVCCGAGPHHIRALAEGLGRHPDASKYSADMSKHAFFGTDKKIKEVQTEYRAKL
;
A
#
# COMPACT_ATOMS: atom_id res chain seq x y z
N MET A 1 -0.06 -53.57 -8.19
CA MET A 1 -0.46 -54.46 -9.32
C MET A 1 -1.55 -53.79 -10.13
N SER A 2 -1.35 -53.79 -11.41
CA SER A 2 -2.18 -53.48 -12.59
C SER A 2 -2.23 -51.99 -12.96
N ALA A 3 -1.57 -51.55 -13.91
CA ALA A 3 -1.28 -51.75 -15.33
C ALA A 3 -1.85 -50.60 -16.16
N ALA A 4 -0.94 -49.95 -16.85
CA ALA A 4 -1.15 -48.88 -17.82
C ALA A 4 -2.04 -49.28 -19.01
N LYS A 5 -2.72 -48.30 -19.63
CA LYS A 5 -3.09 -48.38 -21.06
C LYS A 5 -2.81 -47.04 -21.76
N THR A 6 -1.82 -47.11 -22.61
CA THR A 6 -1.44 -46.18 -23.66
C THR A 6 -2.42 -46.30 -24.84
N VAL A 7 -2.89 -45.20 -25.38
CA VAL A 7 -3.53 -45.16 -26.72
C VAL A 7 -2.84 -44.09 -27.56
N LYS A 8 -2.10 -44.53 -28.57
CA LYS A 8 -1.64 -43.76 -29.73
C LYS A 8 -2.75 -43.69 -30.77
N LYS A 9 -2.99 -42.53 -31.39
CA LYS A 9 -3.53 -42.46 -32.77
C LYS A 9 -2.91 -41.29 -33.55
N LYS A 10 -2.43 -41.72 -34.72
CA LYS A 10 -1.85 -41.02 -35.87
C LYS A 10 -2.79 -39.95 -36.48
N GLY A 11 -2.35 -38.91 -36.91
CA GLY A 11 -1.86 -38.16 -38.00
C GLY A 11 -2.68 -38.17 -39.28
N LYS A 12 -2.96 -36.98 -39.83
CA LYS A 12 -3.01 -36.75 -41.27
C LYS A 12 -2.79 -35.30 -41.63
N SER A 13 -1.88 -35.12 -42.57
CA SER A 13 -1.49 -33.92 -43.30
C SER A 13 -2.55 -33.53 -44.33
N GLY A 14 -2.73 -32.23 -44.58
CA GLY A 14 -3.42 -31.69 -45.73
C GLY A 14 -2.76 -30.39 -46.20
N LYS A 15 -2.13 -30.46 -47.37
CA LYS A 15 -1.59 -29.31 -48.18
C LYS A 15 -2.69 -28.69 -49.04
N GLY A 16 -2.63 -27.41 -49.27
CA GLY A 16 -3.42 -26.69 -50.30
C GLY A 16 -3.04 -25.21 -50.29
N THR A 17 -2.12 -24.86 -51.08
CA THR A 17 -1.97 -24.14 -52.40
C THR A 17 -2.51 -22.69 -52.42
N ALA A 18 -1.63 -21.86 -52.91
CA ALA A 18 -1.64 -20.43 -53.12
C ALA A 18 -2.63 -19.92 -54.18
N ALA A 19 -3.03 -18.65 -54.08
CA ALA A 19 -3.36 -17.82 -55.23
C ALA A 19 -2.91 -16.35 -55.00
N ARG A 20 -2.19 -15.88 -55.98
CA ARG A 20 -1.70 -14.50 -56.16
C ARG A 20 -2.82 -13.66 -56.76
N GLY A 21 -2.88 -12.38 -56.37
CA GLY A 21 -3.62 -11.34 -57.09
C GLY A 21 -2.97 -10.00 -56.83
N GLY A 22 -2.20 -9.54 -57.77
CA GLY A 22 -1.60 -8.24 -57.80
C GLY A 22 -2.55 -7.18 -58.40
N ALA A 23 -2.42 -5.96 -57.94
CA ALA A 23 -2.90 -4.78 -58.66
C ALA A 23 -1.94 -3.61 -58.48
N VAL A 24 -1.68 -2.97 -59.56
CA VAL A 24 -0.65 -2.02 -59.99
C VAL A 24 -1.07 -0.57 -59.70
N VAL A 25 -0.19 0.16 -59.07
CA VAL A 25 0.29 1.56 -59.27
C VAL A 25 -0.66 2.62 -59.84
N ALA A 26 -0.66 3.77 -59.17
CA ALA A 26 -0.60 5.07 -59.85
C ALA A 26 0.24 6.06 -59.00
N ARG A 27 1.25 6.59 -59.68
CA ARG A 27 2.24 7.56 -59.17
C ARG A 27 1.82 8.95 -59.70
N ALA A 28 1.52 9.87 -58.79
CA ALA A 28 1.40 11.28 -59.14
C ALA A 28 2.52 12.06 -58.46
N LYS A 29 3.35 12.69 -59.28
CA LYS A 29 4.34 13.71 -58.90
C LYS A 29 3.64 15.07 -58.83
N SER A 30 3.86 15.82 -57.75
CA SER A 30 3.79 17.26 -57.80
C SER A 30 4.90 17.86 -56.94
N SER A 31 5.67 18.68 -57.58
CA SER A 31 6.75 19.55 -57.12
C SER A 31 6.17 20.77 -56.39
N GLY A 32 6.86 21.26 -55.37
CA GLY A 32 6.71 22.66 -55.04
C GLY A 32 7.03 23.06 -53.60
N ALA A 33 8.14 23.77 -53.48
CA ALA A 33 8.44 24.86 -52.56
C ALA A 33 8.70 24.52 -51.07
N ALA A 34 9.97 24.62 -50.74
CA ALA A 34 10.50 24.73 -49.37
C ALA A 34 10.11 26.07 -48.73
N GLY A 35 9.29 25.99 -47.74
CA GLY A 35 9.06 27.05 -46.75
C GLY A 35 9.66 26.63 -45.40
N LYS A 36 10.83 27.17 -45.03
CA LYS A 36 11.42 27.03 -43.71
C LYS A 36 10.58 27.81 -42.69
N ALA A 37 9.60 27.19 -42.07
CA ALA A 37 9.01 27.71 -40.86
C ALA A 37 9.83 27.21 -39.67
N ARG A 38 10.64 28.08 -39.08
CA ARG A 38 11.25 27.89 -37.75
C ARG A 38 10.12 27.95 -36.73
N SER A 39 9.55 26.81 -36.32
CA SER A 39 8.75 26.73 -35.11
C SER A 39 9.72 26.75 -33.93
N ALA A 40 9.82 27.90 -33.26
CA ALA A 40 10.38 28.00 -31.93
C ALA A 40 9.46 27.21 -30.98
N GLY A 41 9.82 25.95 -30.78
CA GLY A 41 9.23 25.14 -29.74
C GLY A 41 9.53 25.79 -28.39
N LYS A 42 8.58 26.54 -27.83
CA LYS A 42 8.58 26.83 -26.39
C LYS A 42 8.59 25.48 -25.68
N ALA A 43 9.72 25.13 -25.07
CA ALA A 43 9.78 24.02 -24.11
C ALA A 43 8.69 24.28 -23.06
N GLN A 44 7.62 23.52 -23.15
CA GLN A 44 6.58 23.53 -22.13
C GLN A 44 7.26 23.04 -20.86
N ALA A 45 7.42 23.91 -19.85
CA ALA A 45 7.95 23.53 -18.57
C ALA A 45 7.14 22.32 -18.10
N ALA A 46 7.83 21.18 -17.86
CA ALA A 46 7.17 19.97 -17.44
C ALA A 46 6.39 20.29 -16.15
N TYR A 47 5.07 20.12 -16.20
CA TYR A 47 4.23 20.30 -15.02
C TYR A 47 4.72 19.34 -13.94
N LYS A 48 5.23 19.90 -12.83
CA LYS A 48 5.66 19.10 -11.69
C LYS A 48 4.46 18.93 -10.75
N GLU A 49 4.04 17.70 -10.58
CA GLU A 49 2.95 17.35 -9.65
C GLU A 49 3.21 17.95 -8.26
N PRO A 50 2.14 18.37 -7.54
CA PRO A 50 2.28 18.86 -6.18
C PRO A 50 2.87 17.79 -5.25
N GLY A 51 3.91 18.14 -4.48
CA GLY A 51 4.47 17.25 -3.47
C GLY A 51 3.52 17.04 -2.28
N LEU A 52 3.90 16.12 -1.37
CA LEU A 52 3.07 15.67 -0.24
C LEU A 52 2.44 16.83 0.53
N MET A 53 3.23 17.77 1.02
CA MET A 53 2.71 18.85 1.89
C MET A 53 1.69 19.75 1.18
N LYS A 54 1.84 19.98 -0.12
CA LYS A 54 0.85 20.73 -0.91
C LYS A 54 -0.44 19.94 -1.10
N ARG A 55 -0.36 18.62 -1.27
CA ARG A 55 -1.56 17.76 -1.38
C ARG A 55 -2.30 17.69 -0.06
N LEU A 56 -1.60 17.54 1.07
CA LEU A 56 -2.18 17.53 2.42
C LEU A 56 -2.87 18.87 2.74
N ALA A 57 -2.28 19.99 2.34
CA ALA A 57 -2.91 21.31 2.50
C ALA A 57 -4.19 21.47 1.65
N ALA A 58 -4.30 20.77 0.53
CA ALA A 58 -5.48 20.80 -0.34
C ALA A 58 -6.57 19.82 0.05
N GLY A 59 -6.25 18.73 0.78
CA GLY A 59 -7.21 17.71 1.17
C GLY A 59 -6.55 16.44 1.71
N PRO A 60 -7.32 15.35 1.88
CA PRO A 60 -6.78 14.08 2.36
C PRO A 60 -5.91 13.42 1.29
N VAL A 61 -4.79 12.83 1.74
CA VAL A 61 -3.91 11.97 0.93
C VAL A 61 -4.12 10.53 1.37
N ILE A 62 -4.45 9.64 0.43
CA ILE A 62 -4.67 8.21 0.70
C ILE A 62 -3.42 7.43 0.34
N CYS A 63 -2.91 6.67 1.30
CA CYS A 63 -1.78 5.75 1.15
C CYS A 63 -2.21 4.30 1.42
N ALA A 64 -1.88 3.39 0.52
CA ALA A 64 -2.07 1.96 0.74
C ALA A 64 -0.78 1.36 1.32
N GLU A 65 -0.89 0.61 2.43
CA GLU A 65 0.22 -0.13 3.06
C GLU A 65 -0.07 -1.64 3.17
N GLY A 66 -1.13 -2.13 2.55
CA GLY A 66 -1.59 -3.53 2.66
C GLY A 66 -0.79 -4.55 1.85
N TYR A 67 0.37 -4.21 1.29
CA TYR A 67 1.09 -5.01 0.31
C TYR A 67 1.46 -6.42 0.82
N VAL A 68 2.04 -6.51 2.00
CA VAL A 68 2.62 -7.76 2.54
C VAL A 68 1.56 -8.86 2.69
N PHE A 69 0.44 -8.55 3.33
CA PHE A 69 -0.65 -9.52 3.54
C PHE A 69 -1.42 -9.83 2.25
N GLU A 70 -1.56 -8.86 1.36
CA GLU A 70 -2.19 -9.09 0.07
C GLU A 70 -1.35 -10.03 -0.81
N LEU A 71 -0.03 -9.90 -0.78
CA LEU A 71 0.90 -10.81 -1.45
C LEU A 71 0.95 -12.19 -0.79
N GLU A 72 0.85 -12.25 0.52
CA GLU A 72 0.74 -13.50 1.27
C GLU A 72 -0.53 -14.28 0.87
N ARG A 73 -1.70 -13.63 0.90
CA ARG A 73 -2.98 -14.23 0.50
C ARG A 73 -3.01 -14.72 -0.96
N ARG A 74 -2.24 -14.05 -1.82
CA ARG A 74 -2.07 -14.45 -3.23
C ARG A 74 -1.02 -15.57 -3.42
N GLY A 75 -0.33 -16.01 -2.35
CA GLY A 75 0.68 -17.06 -2.40
C GLY A 75 2.05 -16.63 -2.93
N TYR A 76 2.37 -15.34 -2.87
CA TYR A 76 3.66 -14.78 -3.32
C TYR A 76 4.57 -14.35 -2.18
N LEU A 77 4.16 -14.51 -0.94
CA LEU A 77 4.92 -14.16 0.24
C LEU A 77 4.59 -15.11 1.39
N GLN A 78 5.61 -15.53 2.13
CA GLN A 78 5.42 -16.43 3.26
C GLN A 78 5.14 -15.66 4.55
N ALA A 79 4.04 -16.00 5.23
CA ALA A 79 3.77 -15.55 6.59
C ALA A 79 4.89 -16.00 7.55
N GLY A 80 5.18 -15.18 8.55
CA GLY A 80 6.26 -15.40 9.52
C GLY A 80 7.39 -14.39 9.32
N ALA A 81 8.31 -14.61 8.40
CA ALA A 81 9.38 -13.67 8.10
C ALA A 81 8.86 -12.38 7.44
N PHE A 82 7.82 -12.48 6.61
CA PHE A 82 7.21 -11.37 5.86
C PHE A 82 8.19 -10.57 5.00
N VAL A 83 9.30 -11.19 4.60
CA VAL A 83 10.27 -10.59 3.68
C VAL A 83 9.76 -10.70 2.25
N PRO A 84 9.66 -9.61 1.49
CA PRO A 84 9.03 -9.62 0.16
C PRO A 84 9.96 -10.17 -0.94
N VAL A 85 10.29 -11.46 -0.87
CA VAL A 85 11.11 -12.17 -1.88
C VAL A 85 10.49 -12.11 -3.28
N VAL A 86 9.18 -11.88 -3.36
CA VAL A 86 8.43 -11.63 -4.59
C VAL A 86 9.04 -10.53 -5.46
N LEU A 87 9.76 -9.56 -4.87
CA LEU A 87 10.47 -8.52 -5.61
C LEU A 87 11.48 -9.06 -6.62
N THR A 88 12.12 -10.17 -6.28
CA THR A 88 13.10 -10.82 -7.16
C THR A 88 12.52 -12.01 -7.94
N GLU A 89 11.47 -12.62 -7.44
CA GLU A 89 10.88 -13.82 -8.02
C GLU A 89 9.71 -13.49 -8.97
N HIS A 90 8.87 -12.51 -8.62
CA HIS A 90 7.68 -12.10 -9.38
C HIS A 90 7.47 -10.58 -9.33
N PRO A 91 8.41 -9.76 -9.84
CA PRO A 91 8.32 -8.29 -9.77
C PRO A 91 7.09 -7.72 -10.48
N GLU A 92 6.57 -8.41 -11.49
CA GLU A 92 5.34 -8.04 -12.22
C GLU A 92 4.08 -8.06 -11.32
N VAL A 93 4.06 -8.95 -10.33
CA VAL A 93 2.94 -9.05 -9.37
C VAL A 93 2.93 -7.83 -8.45
N VAL A 94 4.11 -7.36 -8.04
CA VAL A 94 4.25 -6.13 -7.22
C VAL A 94 3.82 -4.90 -8.02
N GLU A 95 4.24 -4.79 -9.29
CA GLU A 95 3.80 -3.71 -10.17
C GLU A 95 2.27 -3.70 -10.33
N GLN A 96 1.67 -4.87 -10.57
CA GLN A 96 0.23 -4.98 -10.71
C GLN A 96 -0.50 -4.60 -9.41
N LEU A 97 -0.01 -5.02 -8.25
CA LEU A 97 -0.60 -4.67 -6.97
C LEU A 97 -0.59 -3.16 -6.71
N HIS A 98 0.51 -2.47 -7.03
CA HIS A 98 0.55 -1.01 -6.99
C HIS A 98 -0.53 -0.39 -7.88
N MET A 99 -0.68 -0.88 -9.13
CA MET A 99 -1.72 -0.41 -10.05
C MET A 99 -3.13 -0.64 -9.52
N ASP A 100 -3.37 -1.78 -8.86
CA ASP A 100 -4.67 -2.11 -8.27
C ASP A 100 -5.03 -1.14 -7.13
N PHE A 101 -4.08 -0.79 -6.27
CA PHE A 101 -4.27 0.20 -5.20
C PHE A 101 -4.47 1.62 -5.74
N VAL A 102 -3.72 2.02 -6.77
CA VAL A 102 -3.91 3.33 -7.41
C VAL A 102 -5.30 3.41 -8.05
N ARG A 103 -5.73 2.38 -8.77
CA ARG A 103 -7.07 2.30 -9.34
C ARG A 103 -8.17 2.37 -8.29
N ALA A 104 -7.90 1.87 -7.08
CA ALA A 104 -8.79 1.94 -5.94
C ALA A 104 -8.83 3.31 -5.26
N GLY A 105 -7.92 4.21 -5.59
CA GLY A 105 -7.90 5.59 -5.07
C GLY A 105 -6.71 5.97 -4.20
N SER A 106 -5.66 5.15 -4.16
CA SER A 106 -4.40 5.54 -3.50
C SER A 106 -3.76 6.71 -4.25
N ASP A 107 -3.38 7.76 -3.53
CA ASP A 107 -2.63 8.91 -4.04
C ASP A 107 -1.12 8.66 -4.03
N VAL A 108 -0.71 7.56 -3.44
CA VAL A 108 0.68 7.21 -3.16
C VAL A 108 1.00 5.84 -3.73
N THR A 109 2.19 5.72 -4.31
CA THR A 109 2.85 4.45 -4.61
C THR A 109 4.07 4.36 -3.71
N GLN A 110 3.97 3.59 -2.64
CA GLN A 110 5.03 3.38 -1.66
C GLN A 110 5.91 2.21 -2.09
N ALA A 111 7.23 2.37 -2.08
CA ALA A 111 8.15 1.29 -2.42
C ALA A 111 8.01 0.13 -1.41
N LEU A 112 7.89 -1.10 -1.91
CA LEU A 112 7.78 -2.30 -1.05
C LEU A 112 9.16 -2.66 -0.46
N THR A 113 9.70 -1.76 0.38
CA THR A 113 10.98 -1.96 1.08
C THR A 113 10.81 -2.34 2.56
N TYR A 114 9.56 -2.47 3.00
CA TYR A 114 9.23 -3.00 4.32
C TYR A 114 9.94 -4.35 4.54
N TYR A 115 10.71 -4.46 5.63
CA TYR A 115 11.52 -5.65 5.96
C TYR A 115 12.59 -6.03 4.93
N VAL A 116 12.93 -5.17 3.96
CA VAL A 116 14.07 -5.38 3.07
C VAL A 116 15.33 -4.74 3.65
N HIS A 117 15.67 -5.10 4.87
CA HIS A 117 16.87 -4.65 5.57
C HIS A 117 17.74 -5.83 6.03
N ARG A 118 18.99 -5.55 6.39
CA ARG A 118 20.02 -6.56 6.69
C ARG A 118 19.55 -7.63 7.65
N GLU A 119 18.94 -7.26 8.76
CA GLU A 119 18.54 -8.20 9.80
C GLU A 119 17.44 -9.16 9.31
N LYS A 120 16.43 -8.65 8.65
CA LYS A 120 15.36 -9.51 8.11
C LYS A 120 15.85 -10.47 7.03
N LEU A 121 16.73 -10.00 6.15
CA LEU A 121 17.33 -10.84 5.13
C LEU A 121 18.27 -11.89 5.74
N ARG A 122 18.98 -11.55 6.83
CA ARG A 122 19.81 -12.50 7.59
C ARG A 122 18.99 -13.67 8.15
N VAL A 123 17.80 -13.36 8.70
CA VAL A 123 16.91 -14.38 9.27
C VAL A 123 16.51 -15.46 8.25
N ILE A 124 16.40 -15.07 6.97
CA ILE A 124 16.03 -16.00 5.89
C ILE A 124 17.21 -16.42 4.99
N GLY A 125 18.46 -16.03 5.36
CA GLY A 125 19.67 -16.38 4.59
C GLY A 125 19.75 -15.74 3.20
N ARG A 126 19.19 -14.52 3.03
CA ARG A 126 19.11 -13.81 1.75
C ARG A 126 19.85 -12.47 1.76
N GLU A 127 20.88 -12.29 2.60
CA GLU A 127 21.62 -11.03 2.78
C GLU A 127 22.19 -10.45 1.48
N LYS A 128 22.58 -11.32 0.54
CA LYS A 128 23.06 -10.90 -0.79
C LYS A 128 22.01 -10.15 -1.63
N ASP A 129 20.73 -10.32 -1.31
CA ASP A 129 19.63 -9.73 -2.03
C ASP A 129 19.25 -8.33 -1.50
N LEU A 130 19.93 -7.84 -0.46
CA LEU A 130 19.66 -6.55 0.16
C LEU A 130 19.58 -5.39 -0.85
N VAL A 131 20.64 -5.18 -1.61
CA VAL A 131 20.71 -4.08 -2.58
C VAL A 131 19.79 -4.33 -3.79
N PRO A 132 19.80 -5.53 -4.41
CA PRO A 132 18.89 -5.84 -5.52
C PRO A 132 17.42 -5.61 -5.17
N MET A 133 16.93 -6.13 -4.03
CA MET A 133 15.52 -6.01 -3.65
C MET A 133 15.11 -4.56 -3.42
N ASN A 134 15.89 -3.76 -2.67
CA ASN A 134 15.61 -2.34 -2.47
C ASN A 134 15.54 -1.59 -3.81
N ARG A 135 16.51 -1.82 -4.72
CA ARG A 135 16.51 -1.17 -6.04
C ARG A 135 15.34 -1.58 -6.92
N ILE A 136 14.94 -2.85 -6.89
CA ILE A 136 13.77 -3.34 -7.65
C ILE A 136 12.50 -2.70 -7.11
N ALA A 137 12.28 -2.68 -5.78
CA ALA A 137 11.12 -2.06 -5.15
C ALA A 137 10.98 -0.59 -5.53
N LEU A 138 12.07 0.19 -5.36
CA LEU A 138 12.11 1.61 -5.72
C LEU A 138 11.87 1.85 -7.22
N LYS A 139 12.44 1.01 -8.08
CA LYS A 139 12.23 1.10 -9.54
C LYS A 139 10.78 0.84 -9.94
N ILE A 140 10.15 -0.19 -9.37
CA ILE A 140 8.74 -0.52 -9.65
C ILE A 140 7.84 0.62 -9.18
N ALA A 141 7.97 1.05 -7.92
CA ALA A 141 7.16 2.13 -7.35
C ALA A 141 7.31 3.42 -8.16
N LYS A 142 8.54 3.81 -8.53
CA LYS A 142 8.80 4.97 -9.38
C LYS A 142 8.12 4.86 -10.75
N LYS A 143 8.17 3.68 -11.38
CA LYS A 143 7.53 3.42 -12.68
C LYS A 143 6.02 3.63 -12.59
N VAL A 144 5.38 3.05 -11.58
CA VAL A 144 3.93 3.18 -11.36
C VAL A 144 3.57 4.62 -11.04
N ALA A 145 4.26 5.27 -10.09
CA ALA A 145 3.98 6.64 -9.69
C ALA A 145 4.03 7.62 -10.86
N ARG A 146 5.05 7.51 -11.73
CA ARG A 146 5.16 8.34 -12.94
C ARG A 146 4.03 8.09 -13.94
N LYS A 147 3.61 6.83 -14.10
CA LYS A 147 2.53 6.44 -15.02
C LYS A 147 1.17 6.94 -14.54
N THR A 148 0.98 7.04 -13.23
CA THR A 148 -0.34 7.30 -12.61
C THR A 148 -0.44 8.67 -11.95
N HIS A 149 0.63 9.48 -11.99
CA HIS A 149 0.72 10.79 -11.34
C HIS A 149 0.48 10.76 -9.83
N THR A 150 0.78 9.62 -9.19
CA THR A 150 0.78 9.46 -7.74
C THR A 150 2.10 9.91 -7.13
N LEU A 151 2.11 10.18 -5.83
CA LEU A 151 3.34 10.42 -5.08
C LEU A 151 4.18 9.15 -5.02
N PHE A 152 5.48 9.30 -5.19
CA PHE A 152 6.45 8.22 -5.04
C PHE A 152 7.07 8.28 -3.65
N ALA A 153 6.70 7.35 -2.76
CA ALA A 153 7.23 7.26 -1.41
C ALA A 153 8.34 6.21 -1.29
N GLY A 154 9.42 6.56 -0.57
CA GLY A 154 10.34 5.61 0.01
C GLY A 154 9.76 5.06 1.31
N ASP A 155 10.20 3.86 1.73
CA ASP A 155 9.72 3.22 2.93
C ASP A 155 10.87 2.61 3.73
N ILE A 156 10.88 2.87 5.05
CA ILE A 156 11.74 2.24 6.05
C ILE A 156 10.88 1.84 7.25
N CYS A 157 11.27 0.81 7.97
CA CYS A 157 10.47 0.26 9.06
C CYS A 157 11.31 -0.14 10.27
N ASN A 158 10.66 -0.58 11.34
CA ASN A 158 11.33 -1.10 12.53
C ASN A 158 12.37 -2.17 12.18
N THR A 159 13.50 -2.16 12.89
CA THR A 159 14.65 -3.01 12.57
C THR A 159 14.60 -4.39 13.23
N ASN A 160 13.80 -4.54 14.27
CA ASN A 160 13.68 -5.73 15.12
C ASN A 160 14.92 -6.03 16.00
N ILE A 161 15.93 -5.15 15.98
CA ILE A 161 17.16 -5.28 16.79
C ILE A 161 17.41 -4.08 17.69
N TYR A 162 16.50 -3.09 17.69
CA TYR A 162 16.64 -1.94 18.54
C TYR A 162 16.67 -2.36 20.02
N ASP A 163 17.76 -1.98 20.70
CA ASP A 163 17.93 -2.14 22.15
C ASP A 163 18.61 -0.86 22.68
N PRO A 164 17.92 -0.05 23.51
CA PRO A 164 18.45 1.19 24.02
C PRO A 164 19.67 1.02 24.93
N THR A 165 19.93 -0.20 25.42
CA THR A 165 21.05 -0.53 26.31
C THR A 165 22.28 -1.07 25.56
N ASP A 166 22.11 -1.52 24.30
CA ASP A 166 23.20 -2.06 23.48
C ASP A 166 23.70 -1.07 22.42
N LYS A 167 24.83 -0.43 22.70
CA LYS A 167 25.49 0.51 21.76
C LYS A 167 25.84 -0.12 20.39
N LYS A 168 26.02 -1.45 20.31
CA LYS A 168 26.29 -2.14 19.05
C LYS A 168 25.00 -2.25 18.23
N ALA A 169 23.90 -2.62 18.88
CA ALA A 169 22.58 -2.64 18.24
C ALA A 169 22.19 -1.25 17.72
N LEU A 170 22.37 -0.19 18.52
CA LEU A 170 22.07 1.18 18.09
C LEU A 170 22.85 1.60 16.84
N ARG A 171 24.16 1.30 16.77
CA ARG A 171 24.96 1.57 15.55
C ARG A 171 24.48 0.78 14.33
N GLU A 172 24.03 -0.46 14.53
CA GLU A 172 23.49 -1.24 13.43
C GLU A 172 22.14 -0.71 12.94
N VAL A 173 21.28 -0.26 13.85
CA VAL A 173 20.02 0.44 13.54
C VAL A 173 20.29 1.70 12.71
N GLU A 174 21.22 2.57 13.14
CA GLU A 174 21.63 3.75 12.37
C GLU A 174 22.09 3.39 10.95
N ARG A 175 22.89 2.31 10.83
CA ARG A 175 23.39 1.84 9.53
C ARG A 175 22.26 1.36 8.63
N ILE A 176 21.31 0.59 9.16
CA ILE A 176 20.15 0.09 8.41
C ILE A 176 19.34 1.27 7.85
N PHE A 177 19.03 2.25 8.69
CA PHE A 177 18.26 3.41 8.25
C PHE A 177 19.02 4.26 7.23
N ALA A 178 20.32 4.53 7.47
CA ALA A 178 21.12 5.31 6.54
C ALA A 178 21.20 4.67 5.13
N GLU A 179 21.33 3.34 5.05
CA GLU A 179 21.34 2.61 3.77
C GLU A 179 20.03 2.74 3.02
N GLN A 180 18.90 2.45 3.68
CA GLN A 180 17.59 2.47 3.02
C GLN A 180 17.18 3.90 2.63
N VAL A 181 17.41 4.88 3.50
CA VAL A 181 17.18 6.31 3.21
C VAL A 181 18.05 6.76 2.04
N GLY A 182 19.33 6.37 2.01
CA GLY A 182 20.24 6.70 0.92
C GLY A 182 19.72 6.19 -0.43
N TRP A 183 19.30 4.92 -0.52
CA TRP A 183 18.73 4.37 -1.76
C TRP A 183 17.42 5.03 -2.17
N ALA A 184 16.56 5.38 -1.21
CA ALA A 184 15.31 6.10 -1.49
C ALA A 184 15.60 7.51 -2.03
N ALA A 185 16.52 8.25 -1.40
CA ALA A 185 16.95 9.57 -1.86
C ALA A 185 17.56 9.54 -3.27
N ASP A 186 18.45 8.57 -3.54
CA ASP A 186 19.06 8.37 -4.86
C ASP A 186 18.00 8.02 -5.93
N ALA A 187 16.95 7.29 -5.55
CA ALA A 187 15.84 6.99 -6.44
C ALA A 187 15.00 8.23 -6.76
N GLY A 188 15.09 9.29 -5.96
CA GLY A 188 14.35 10.54 -6.12
C GLY A 188 12.89 10.39 -5.72
N VAL A 189 12.65 9.89 -4.51
CA VAL A 189 11.32 9.83 -3.88
C VAL A 189 10.80 11.23 -3.57
N ASP A 190 9.49 11.41 -3.52
CA ASP A 190 8.84 12.66 -3.14
C ASP A 190 8.86 12.88 -1.63
N TYR A 191 8.87 11.80 -0.84
CA TYR A 191 8.98 11.78 0.61
C TYR A 191 9.35 10.37 1.10
N ILE A 192 9.66 10.22 2.40
CA ILE A 192 9.96 8.93 3.02
C ILE A 192 8.99 8.67 4.16
N VAL A 193 8.43 7.46 4.18
CA VAL A 193 7.68 6.88 5.29
C VAL A 193 8.63 6.09 6.17
N ALA A 194 8.57 6.33 7.46
CA ALA A 194 9.21 5.51 8.49
C ALA A 194 8.10 4.95 9.37
N GLU A 195 7.85 3.63 9.31
CA GLU A 195 6.61 3.04 9.79
C GLU A 195 6.76 1.88 10.78
N THR A 196 5.69 1.66 11.55
CA THR A 196 5.46 0.44 12.36
C THR A 196 6.51 0.24 13.45
N PHE A 197 6.96 1.32 14.09
CA PHE A 197 7.85 1.25 15.24
C PHE A 197 7.07 0.89 16.51
N SER A 198 7.64 0.00 17.33
CA SER A 198 7.13 -0.27 18.68
C SER A 198 7.86 0.55 19.75
N TRP A 199 9.03 1.10 19.42
CA TRP A 199 9.82 2.01 20.23
C TRP A 199 9.76 3.41 19.64
N GLY A 200 9.35 4.41 20.41
CA GLY A 200 9.33 5.79 19.97
C GLY A 200 10.74 6.32 19.71
N ALA A 201 11.73 5.89 20.51
CA ALA A 201 13.12 6.26 20.32
C ALA A 201 13.73 5.68 19.04
N GLU A 202 13.36 4.48 18.60
CA GLU A 202 13.73 3.93 17.28
C GLU A 202 13.12 4.76 16.15
N ALA A 203 11.85 5.19 16.30
CA ALA A 203 11.21 6.09 15.34
C ALA A 203 11.92 7.44 15.22
N VAL A 204 12.41 7.99 16.33
CA VAL A 204 13.25 9.22 16.33
C VAL A 204 14.56 8.98 15.58
N MET A 205 15.25 7.85 15.79
CA MET A 205 16.47 7.50 15.04
C MET A 205 16.21 7.38 13.55
N ALA A 206 15.09 6.81 13.15
CA ALA A 206 14.68 6.72 11.74
C ALA A 206 14.45 8.11 11.14
N LEU A 207 13.78 9.01 11.86
CA LEU A 207 13.58 10.40 11.45
C LEU A 207 14.92 11.15 11.31
N GLU A 208 15.82 11.02 12.27
CA GLU A 208 17.15 11.61 12.22
C GLU A 208 17.94 11.14 10.98
N ALA A 209 17.85 9.84 10.65
CA ALA A 209 18.45 9.32 9.43
C ALA A 209 17.83 9.94 8.17
N ILE A 210 16.49 10.10 8.11
CA ILE A 210 15.82 10.77 6.99
C ILE A 210 16.32 12.22 6.85
N LYS A 211 16.34 12.99 7.94
CA LYS A 211 16.78 14.40 7.91
C LYS A 211 18.27 14.55 7.59
N LYS A 212 19.09 13.59 7.98
CA LYS A 212 20.54 13.59 7.72
C LYS A 212 20.89 13.23 6.27
N HIS A 213 20.20 12.24 5.71
CA HIS A 213 20.55 11.66 4.41
C HIS A 213 19.59 12.02 3.26
N SER A 214 18.54 12.80 3.53
CA SER A 214 17.62 13.30 2.51
C SER A 214 17.17 14.73 2.80
N LYS A 215 16.45 15.34 1.83
CA LYS A 215 15.84 16.68 1.98
C LYS A 215 14.32 16.63 1.73
N VAL A 216 13.77 15.43 1.61
CA VAL A 216 12.34 15.25 1.36
C VAL A 216 11.56 15.25 2.68
N PRO A 217 10.24 15.50 2.64
CA PRO A 217 9.40 15.37 3.83
C PRO A 217 9.48 13.97 4.46
N ALA A 218 9.30 13.92 5.79
CA ALA A 218 9.29 12.70 6.58
C ALA A 218 7.90 12.45 7.17
N VAL A 219 7.31 11.30 6.84
CA VAL A 219 6.13 10.75 7.50
C VAL A 219 6.62 9.70 8.49
N VAL A 220 6.29 9.85 9.78
CA VAL A 220 6.72 8.91 10.81
C VAL A 220 5.52 8.36 11.55
N THR A 221 5.30 7.06 11.43
CA THR A 221 4.22 6.36 12.10
C THR A 221 4.74 5.23 12.98
N PHE A 222 4.04 4.98 14.06
CA PHE A 222 4.39 3.91 14.98
C PHE A 222 3.13 3.15 15.40
N SER A 223 3.33 2.02 16.05
CA SER A 223 2.24 1.15 16.48
C SER A 223 2.29 0.90 17.98
N VAL A 224 1.13 1.01 18.62
CA VAL A 224 0.92 0.56 19.98
C VAL A 224 0.14 -0.76 19.96
N HIS A 225 0.51 -1.68 20.85
CA HIS A 225 -0.01 -3.05 20.86
C HIS A 225 -1.19 -3.18 21.82
N ARG A 226 -1.10 -4.08 22.80
CA ARG A 226 -2.14 -4.20 23.87
C ARG A 226 -2.13 -2.96 24.74
N GLU A 227 -0.93 -2.57 25.15
CA GLU A 227 -0.70 -1.34 25.91
C GLU A 227 -0.90 -0.15 24.99
N GLU A 228 -1.44 0.93 25.53
CA GLU A 228 -1.65 2.18 24.78
C GLU A 228 -0.43 3.10 24.84
N HIS A 229 0.76 2.51 24.83
CA HIS A 229 2.03 3.23 24.86
C HIS A 229 3.11 2.46 24.08
N THR A 230 4.19 3.14 23.73
CA THR A 230 5.39 2.53 23.16
C THR A 230 6.09 1.63 24.18
N ARG A 231 7.04 0.83 23.73
CA ARG A 231 7.74 -0.13 24.62
C ARG A 231 8.51 0.54 25.74
N GLU A 232 8.95 1.80 25.58
CA GLU A 232 9.55 2.61 26.63
C GLU A 232 8.55 3.36 27.51
N GLY A 233 7.25 3.25 27.25
CA GLY A 233 6.18 3.81 28.07
C GLY A 233 5.68 5.18 27.64
N TRP A 234 6.05 5.71 26.46
CA TRP A 234 5.53 6.98 25.97
C TRP A 234 4.10 6.79 25.42
N SER A 235 3.20 7.71 25.77
CA SER A 235 1.86 7.72 25.17
C SER A 235 1.95 8.07 23.66
N PRO A 236 0.91 7.73 22.86
CA PRO A 236 0.86 8.14 21.46
C PRO A 236 1.01 9.63 21.25
N ALA A 237 0.34 10.44 22.05
CA ALA A 237 0.44 11.90 22.00
C ALA A 237 1.85 12.40 22.32
N GLU A 238 2.48 11.87 23.38
CA GLU A 238 3.87 12.20 23.74
C GLU A 238 4.85 11.79 22.64
N THR A 239 4.71 10.59 22.08
CA THR A 239 5.58 10.11 20.99
C THR A 239 5.47 11.01 19.78
N CYS A 240 4.26 11.36 19.33
CA CYS A 240 4.05 12.29 18.21
C CYS A 240 4.62 13.68 18.48
N LYS A 241 4.48 14.20 19.71
CA LYS A 241 5.07 15.48 20.09
C LYS A 241 6.59 15.47 20.02
N ARG A 242 7.23 14.37 20.43
CA ARG A 242 8.70 14.21 20.32
C ARG A 242 9.14 14.13 18.85
N LEU A 243 8.40 13.40 18.01
CA LEU A 243 8.68 13.32 16.57
C LEU A 243 8.47 14.67 15.87
N GLU A 244 7.42 15.41 16.20
CA GLU A 244 7.20 16.77 15.71
C GLU A 244 8.37 17.69 16.11
N ALA A 245 8.79 17.65 17.37
CA ALA A 245 9.92 18.44 17.87
C ALA A 245 11.25 18.08 17.17
N ALA A 246 11.43 16.82 16.77
CA ALA A 246 12.56 16.36 15.97
C ALA A 246 12.44 16.69 14.47
N GLY A 247 11.33 17.31 14.03
CA GLY A 247 11.15 17.82 12.69
C GLY A 247 10.42 16.89 11.72
N ALA A 248 9.60 15.95 12.19
CA ALA A 248 8.70 15.18 11.33
C ALA A 248 7.65 16.11 10.70
N ASP A 249 7.35 15.89 9.42
CA ASP A 249 6.34 16.67 8.69
C ASP A 249 4.93 16.10 8.90
N VAL A 250 4.84 14.79 9.09
CA VAL A 250 3.62 14.05 9.42
C VAL A 250 3.94 13.03 10.50
N VAL A 251 3.11 12.91 11.53
CA VAL A 251 3.25 11.94 12.62
C VAL A 251 1.94 11.19 12.84
N GLY A 252 1.98 9.97 13.36
CA GLY A 252 0.73 9.27 13.66
C GLY A 252 0.89 7.79 13.91
N LEU A 253 -0.22 7.07 13.71
CA LEU A 253 -0.31 5.63 13.99
C LEU A 253 -0.53 4.82 12.71
N ASN A 254 0.14 3.68 12.65
CA ASN A 254 -0.17 2.65 11.66
C ASN A 254 -0.18 1.26 12.28
N CYS A 255 -0.84 0.33 11.59
CA CYS A 255 -0.87 -1.09 11.95
C CYS A 255 -1.45 -1.40 13.34
N HIS A 256 -1.41 -2.66 13.75
CA HIS A 256 -1.85 -3.29 15.01
C HIS A 256 -3.30 -3.06 15.40
N ARG A 257 -3.76 -1.82 15.46
CA ARG A 257 -5.13 -1.46 15.88
C ARG A 257 -6.05 -1.31 14.68
N GLY A 258 -7.28 -1.78 14.85
CA GLY A 258 -8.36 -1.53 13.91
C GLY A 258 -8.95 -0.12 14.06
N PRO A 259 -9.94 0.24 13.22
CA PRO A 259 -10.57 1.57 13.23
C PRO A 259 -11.01 2.04 14.61
N ASP A 260 -11.83 1.25 15.29
CA ASP A 260 -12.48 1.65 16.56
C ASP A 260 -11.50 1.87 17.70
N THR A 261 -10.44 1.06 17.77
CA THR A 261 -9.42 1.17 18.82
C THR A 261 -8.30 2.16 18.48
N MET A 262 -8.23 2.64 17.23
CA MET A 262 -7.27 3.67 16.82
C MET A 262 -7.85 5.09 16.96
N LEU A 263 -9.12 5.30 16.63
CA LEU A 263 -9.75 6.63 16.61
C LEU A 263 -9.60 7.42 17.92
N PRO A 264 -9.77 6.84 19.13
CA PRO A 264 -9.56 7.58 20.38
C PRO A 264 -8.14 8.13 20.51
N LEU A 265 -7.12 7.33 20.17
CA LEU A 265 -5.72 7.72 20.26
C LEU A 265 -5.37 8.82 19.25
N LEU A 266 -5.99 8.80 18.06
CA LEU A 266 -5.81 9.84 17.04
C LEU A 266 -6.33 11.20 17.50
N ARG A 267 -7.41 11.23 18.27
CA ARG A 267 -7.94 12.47 18.86
C ARG A 267 -6.92 13.10 19.80
N GLU A 268 -6.37 12.31 20.73
CA GLU A 268 -5.33 12.78 21.65
C GLU A 268 -4.08 13.30 20.92
N ILE A 269 -3.65 12.58 19.87
CA ILE A 269 -2.54 13.01 19.03
C ILE A 269 -2.86 14.36 18.37
N ARG A 270 -4.05 14.47 17.73
CA ARG A 270 -4.42 15.69 16.99
C ARG A 270 -4.50 16.91 17.89
N ASP A 271 -4.99 16.74 19.13
CA ASP A 271 -5.08 17.82 20.10
C ASP A 271 -3.68 18.25 20.63
N THR A 272 -2.65 17.41 20.45
CA THR A 272 -1.31 17.65 21.00
C THR A 272 -0.32 18.23 20.01
N VAL A 273 -0.39 17.85 18.70
CA VAL A 273 0.59 18.25 17.69
C VAL A 273 0.01 19.29 16.72
N LYS A 274 0.90 20.05 16.07
CA LYS A 274 0.54 21.05 15.05
C LYS A 274 0.78 20.55 13.63
N CYS A 275 1.73 19.64 13.45
CA CYS A 275 2.02 19.03 12.15
C CYS A 275 0.86 18.15 11.66
N GLU A 276 0.95 17.67 10.43
CA GLU A 276 -0.07 16.79 9.87
C GLU A 276 -0.09 15.43 10.59
N VAL A 277 -1.29 14.82 10.68
CA VAL A 277 -1.48 13.53 11.35
C VAL A 277 -1.81 12.44 10.35
N ALA A 278 -1.20 11.27 10.58
CA ALA A 278 -1.39 10.04 9.82
C ALA A 278 -2.21 9.01 10.60
N ALA A 279 -3.09 8.29 9.89
CA ALA A 279 -3.88 7.18 10.43
C ALA A 279 -4.03 6.04 9.42
N LEU A 280 -3.43 4.89 9.73
CA LEU A 280 -3.46 3.71 8.87
C LEU A 280 -3.75 2.44 9.71
N PRO A 281 -5.00 2.24 10.16
CA PRO A 281 -5.37 1.05 10.93
C PRO A 281 -5.23 -0.22 10.10
N VAL A 282 -5.23 -1.37 10.78
CA VAL A 282 -5.50 -2.65 10.12
C VAL A 282 -7.00 -2.77 9.83
N PRO A 283 -7.44 -3.42 8.75
CA PRO A 283 -8.86 -3.58 8.44
C PRO A 283 -9.51 -4.71 9.23
N TYR A 284 -9.23 -4.79 10.53
CA TYR A 284 -9.80 -5.81 11.42
C TYR A 284 -10.54 -5.17 12.58
N ARG A 285 -11.67 -5.78 12.98
CA ARG A 285 -12.41 -5.41 14.19
C ARG A 285 -11.61 -5.81 15.41
N THR A 286 -10.99 -4.83 16.03
CA THR A 286 -10.32 -4.97 17.33
C THR A 286 -11.20 -4.36 18.42
N THR A 287 -11.06 -4.83 19.65
CA THR A 287 -11.84 -4.39 20.81
C THR A 287 -10.93 -3.87 21.91
N THR A 288 -11.48 -3.27 22.94
CA THR A 288 -10.70 -2.84 24.12
C THR A 288 -9.97 -4.02 24.76
N GLU A 289 -10.58 -5.21 24.77
CA GLU A 289 -10.00 -6.42 25.34
C GLU A 289 -8.94 -7.05 24.42
N GLN A 290 -9.13 -6.90 23.12
CA GLN A 290 -8.23 -7.41 22.07
C GLN A 290 -7.88 -6.27 21.09
N PRO A 291 -7.11 -5.27 21.54
CA PRO A 291 -6.90 -4.04 20.78
C PRO A 291 -5.91 -4.17 19.62
N SER A 292 -5.19 -5.28 19.52
CA SER A 292 -4.26 -5.57 18.42
C SER A 292 -4.74 -6.77 17.61
N PHE A 293 -4.69 -6.68 16.27
CA PHE A 293 -5.06 -7.81 15.39
C PHE A 293 -4.23 -9.08 15.65
N MET A 294 -3.02 -8.92 16.21
CA MET A 294 -2.18 -10.07 16.61
C MET A 294 -2.66 -10.76 17.88
N SER A 295 -3.54 -10.14 18.65
CA SER A 295 -4.13 -10.71 19.87
C SER A 295 -5.53 -11.27 19.67
N LEU A 296 -6.11 -11.12 18.47
CA LEU A 296 -7.44 -11.65 18.19
C LEU A 296 -7.46 -13.18 18.32
N THR A 297 -8.50 -13.68 18.98
CA THR A 297 -8.78 -15.11 19.16
C THR A 297 -10.15 -15.44 18.61
N ASP A 298 -10.28 -16.57 17.94
CA ASP A 298 -11.56 -17.02 17.37
C ASP A 298 -12.31 -17.93 18.36
N PRO A 299 -13.45 -17.48 18.91
CA PRO A 299 -14.27 -18.30 19.80
C PRO A 299 -14.80 -19.57 19.13
N CYS A 300 -15.05 -19.53 17.83
CA CYS A 300 -15.54 -20.68 17.06
C CYS A 300 -14.47 -21.77 16.89
N CYS A 301 -13.20 -21.42 17.06
CA CYS A 301 -12.06 -22.31 16.97
C CYS A 301 -11.37 -22.54 18.32
N GLY A 302 -12.13 -22.60 19.41
CA GLY A 302 -11.60 -22.85 20.76
C GLY A 302 -10.68 -21.75 21.27
N ASN A 303 -10.92 -20.49 20.91
CA ASN A 303 -10.08 -19.33 21.21
C ASN A 303 -8.66 -19.44 20.65
N ALA A 304 -8.47 -20.15 19.54
CA ALA A 304 -7.19 -20.16 18.83
C ALA A 304 -6.83 -18.74 18.35
N ARG A 305 -5.54 -18.44 18.38
CA ARG A 305 -5.05 -17.15 17.88
C ARG A 305 -5.29 -17.05 16.37
N ALA A 306 -5.97 -16.00 15.94
CA ALA A 306 -6.32 -15.77 14.54
C ALA A 306 -5.11 -15.37 13.68
N PHE A 307 -4.14 -14.65 14.26
CA PHE A 307 -2.94 -14.22 13.53
C PHE A 307 -1.98 -15.41 13.26
N PRO A 308 -1.42 -15.54 12.04
CA PRO A 308 -1.58 -14.63 10.89
C PRO A 308 -2.66 -15.05 9.88
N ILE A 309 -3.12 -16.29 9.88
CA ILE A 309 -3.90 -16.92 8.79
C ILE A 309 -5.40 -17.12 9.07
N GLY A 310 -5.86 -16.85 10.27
CA GLY A 310 -7.27 -16.99 10.70
C GLY A 310 -7.98 -15.65 10.87
N LEU A 311 -7.54 -14.59 10.20
CA LEU A 311 -8.01 -13.21 10.40
C LEU A 311 -9.29 -12.86 9.61
N ASP A 312 -9.72 -13.69 8.67
CA ASP A 312 -10.84 -13.38 7.78
C ASP A 312 -12.18 -13.09 8.51
N PRO A 313 -12.54 -13.78 9.62
CA PRO A 313 -13.77 -13.48 10.36
C PRO A 313 -13.79 -12.09 10.99
N PHE A 314 -12.64 -11.48 11.17
CA PHE A 314 -12.48 -10.18 11.82
C PHE A 314 -12.41 -9.01 10.85
N VAL A 315 -12.41 -9.26 9.53
CA VAL A 315 -12.28 -8.21 8.52
C VAL A 315 -13.42 -7.21 8.61
N CYS A 316 -13.08 -5.93 8.67
CA CYS A 316 -14.02 -4.82 8.61
C CYS A 316 -14.74 -4.81 7.27
N THR A 317 -16.02 -4.48 7.28
CA THR A 317 -16.79 -4.21 6.06
C THR A 317 -16.27 -2.96 5.36
N ARG A 318 -16.62 -2.83 4.08
CA ARG A 318 -16.34 -1.61 3.32
C ARG A 318 -16.99 -0.37 3.94
N ALA A 319 -18.17 -0.52 4.54
CA ALA A 319 -18.84 0.57 5.23
C ALA A 319 -18.03 1.06 6.44
N GLU A 320 -17.56 0.15 7.31
CA GLU A 320 -16.74 0.49 8.48
C GLU A 320 -15.46 1.24 8.10
N ILE A 321 -14.78 0.82 7.01
CA ILE A 321 -13.58 1.51 6.52
C ILE A 321 -13.91 2.91 5.97
N GLY A 322 -15.03 3.07 5.27
CA GLY A 322 -15.49 4.37 4.79
C GLY A 322 -15.85 5.33 5.93
N GLU A 323 -16.50 4.81 6.97
CA GLU A 323 -16.83 5.55 8.19
C GLU A 323 -15.60 5.97 8.98
N PHE A 324 -14.63 5.07 9.13
CA PHE A 324 -13.33 5.40 9.71
C PHE A 324 -12.67 6.58 8.98
N GLY A 325 -12.60 6.51 7.64
CA GLY A 325 -11.99 7.57 6.84
C GLY A 325 -12.64 8.93 7.06
N ARG A 326 -13.99 8.97 7.10
CA ARG A 326 -14.75 10.18 7.36
C ARG A 326 -14.48 10.71 8.77
N ALA A 327 -14.60 9.85 9.79
CA ALA A 327 -14.40 10.24 11.19
C ALA A 327 -12.98 10.78 11.44
N ALA A 328 -11.96 10.11 10.90
CA ALA A 328 -10.57 10.56 11.03
C ALA A 328 -10.33 11.90 10.31
N TYR A 329 -10.89 12.06 9.11
CA TYR A 329 -10.77 13.32 8.35
C TYR A 329 -11.47 14.49 9.05
N GLU A 330 -12.66 14.28 9.62
CA GLU A 330 -13.40 15.26 10.42
C GLU A 330 -12.63 15.69 11.69
N MET A 331 -11.80 14.79 12.27
CA MET A 331 -10.87 15.15 13.34
C MET A 331 -9.68 15.99 12.87
N GLY A 332 -9.48 16.19 11.57
CA GLY A 332 -8.33 16.89 11.01
C GLY A 332 -7.15 16.00 10.68
N VAL A 333 -7.32 14.67 10.62
CA VAL A 333 -6.30 13.75 10.11
C VAL A 333 -6.31 13.80 8.58
N ARG A 334 -5.17 14.04 7.95
CA ARG A 334 -5.10 14.25 6.51
C ARG A 334 -4.33 13.19 5.75
N TYR A 335 -3.39 12.48 6.37
CA TYR A 335 -2.72 11.34 5.77
C TYR A 335 -3.44 10.07 6.21
N LEU A 336 -4.22 9.49 5.30
CA LEU A 336 -5.13 8.39 5.61
C LEU A 336 -4.76 7.15 4.79
N GLY A 337 -4.98 5.98 5.38
CA GLY A 337 -4.73 4.73 4.69
C GLY A 337 -5.27 3.54 5.43
N VAL A 338 -4.87 2.36 4.99
CA VAL A 338 -5.15 1.09 5.66
C VAL A 338 -3.91 0.21 5.53
N CYS A 339 -3.44 -0.33 6.66
CA CYS A 339 -2.21 -1.11 6.76
C CYS A 339 -2.46 -2.62 6.54
N CYS A 340 -1.71 -3.47 7.25
CA CYS A 340 -1.68 -4.93 7.11
C CYS A 340 -3.07 -5.57 7.02
N GLY A 341 -3.29 -6.37 5.98
CA GLY A 341 -4.57 -7.03 5.70
C GLY A 341 -5.49 -6.25 4.76
N ALA A 342 -5.16 -5.01 4.40
CA ALA A 342 -5.93 -4.24 3.44
C ALA A 342 -5.72 -4.74 2.02
N GLY A 343 -6.84 -4.94 1.30
CA GLY A 343 -6.84 -5.09 -0.15
C GLY A 343 -7.34 -3.83 -0.85
N PRO A 344 -7.29 -3.77 -2.20
CA PRO A 344 -7.73 -2.61 -2.98
C PRO A 344 -9.17 -2.17 -2.69
N HIS A 345 -10.06 -3.08 -2.33
CA HIS A 345 -11.45 -2.77 -1.99
C HIS A 345 -11.60 -1.94 -0.71
N HIS A 346 -10.67 -2.07 0.25
CA HIS A 346 -10.64 -1.23 1.45
C HIS A 346 -10.19 0.20 1.11
N ILE A 347 -9.19 0.35 0.24
CA ILE A 347 -8.74 1.67 -0.24
C ILE A 347 -9.84 2.36 -1.02
N ARG A 348 -10.59 1.63 -1.86
CA ARG A 348 -11.77 2.17 -2.54
C ARG A 348 -12.82 2.65 -1.54
N ALA A 349 -13.14 1.84 -0.54
CA ALA A 349 -14.10 2.20 0.49
C ALA A 349 -13.69 3.44 1.28
N LEU A 350 -12.40 3.55 1.63
CA LEU A 350 -11.83 4.74 2.25
C LEU A 350 -12.01 5.98 1.36
N ALA A 351 -11.67 5.88 0.08
CA ALA A 351 -11.82 6.96 -0.88
C ALA A 351 -13.30 7.38 -1.05
N GLU A 352 -14.21 6.42 -1.19
CA GLU A 352 -15.65 6.65 -1.29
C GLU A 352 -16.22 7.30 -0.01
N GLY A 353 -15.75 6.88 1.17
CA GLY A 353 -16.11 7.48 2.47
C GLY A 353 -15.67 8.94 2.59
N LEU A 354 -14.60 9.33 1.92
CA LEU A 354 -14.10 10.70 1.80
C LEU A 354 -14.76 11.49 0.65
N GLY A 355 -15.82 10.96 0.03
CA GLY A 355 -16.53 11.61 -1.08
C GLY A 355 -15.80 11.57 -2.42
N ARG A 356 -14.77 10.72 -2.56
CA ARG A 356 -14.01 10.57 -3.80
C ARG A 356 -14.56 9.43 -4.65
N HIS A 357 -14.37 9.50 -5.96
CA HIS A 357 -14.83 8.50 -6.91
C HIS A 357 -13.66 8.01 -7.80
N PRO A 358 -12.76 7.15 -7.29
CA PRO A 358 -11.70 6.58 -8.10
C PRO A 358 -12.25 5.68 -9.21
N ASP A 359 -11.41 5.32 -10.18
CA ASP A 359 -11.81 4.50 -11.33
C ASP A 359 -12.52 3.19 -10.96
N ALA A 360 -12.16 2.60 -9.83
CA ALA A 360 -12.79 1.39 -9.33
C ALA A 360 -14.25 1.61 -8.86
N SER A 361 -14.65 2.85 -8.52
CA SER A 361 -15.99 3.17 -7.99
C SER A 361 -17.11 2.94 -9.00
N LYS A 362 -16.81 2.92 -10.30
CA LYS A 362 -17.79 2.54 -11.33
C LYS A 362 -18.33 1.11 -11.17
N TYR A 363 -17.64 0.27 -10.37
CA TYR A 363 -18.05 -1.09 -10.01
C TYR A 363 -18.53 -1.21 -8.56
N SER A 364 -18.85 -0.09 -7.91
CA SER A 364 -19.49 -0.12 -6.61
C SER A 364 -20.87 -0.76 -6.72
N ALA A 365 -21.32 -1.40 -5.64
CA ALA A 365 -22.52 -2.22 -5.67
C ALA A 365 -23.76 -1.42 -6.10
N ASP A 366 -24.46 -1.91 -7.11
CA ASP A 366 -25.78 -1.43 -7.53
C ASP A 366 -26.77 -2.60 -7.38
N MET A 367 -27.34 -2.70 -6.21
CA MET A 367 -28.28 -3.75 -5.86
C MET A 367 -29.63 -3.63 -6.59
N SER A 368 -29.92 -2.50 -7.24
CA SER A 368 -31.13 -2.36 -8.03
C SER A 368 -31.23 -3.39 -9.17
N LYS A 369 -30.08 -3.87 -9.66
CA LYS A 369 -29.94 -4.85 -10.75
C LYS A 369 -29.75 -6.28 -10.28
N HIS A 370 -29.76 -6.52 -8.97
CA HIS A 370 -29.58 -7.89 -8.44
C HIS A 370 -30.77 -8.79 -8.83
N ALA A 371 -30.50 -10.03 -9.27
CA ALA A 371 -31.51 -10.92 -9.81
C ALA A 371 -32.70 -11.17 -8.87
N PHE A 372 -32.45 -11.25 -7.54
CA PHE A 372 -33.50 -11.52 -6.54
C PHE A 372 -33.93 -10.29 -5.74
N PHE A 373 -32.97 -9.45 -5.36
CA PHE A 373 -33.21 -8.30 -4.48
C PHE A 373 -33.38 -6.97 -5.24
N GLY A 374 -33.22 -7.01 -6.57
CA GLY A 374 -33.26 -5.79 -7.38
C GLY A 374 -34.65 -5.18 -7.51
N THR A 375 -34.66 -3.90 -7.88
CA THR A 375 -35.87 -3.09 -8.12
C THR A 375 -35.97 -2.62 -9.56
N ASP A 376 -35.02 -3.00 -10.44
CA ASP A 376 -35.07 -2.64 -11.86
C ASP A 376 -36.27 -3.32 -12.54
N LYS A 377 -37.08 -2.53 -13.26
CA LYS A 377 -38.28 -3.00 -13.97
C LYS A 377 -38.01 -4.05 -15.05
N LYS A 378 -36.76 -4.23 -15.46
CA LYS A 378 -36.35 -5.27 -16.44
C LYS A 378 -36.18 -6.66 -15.82
N ILE A 379 -36.12 -6.75 -14.47
CA ILE A 379 -36.01 -8.01 -13.75
C ILE A 379 -37.36 -8.70 -13.84
N LYS A 380 -37.36 -9.98 -14.27
CA LYS A 380 -38.58 -10.75 -14.38
C LYS A 380 -39.15 -11.08 -12.99
N GLU A 381 -40.47 -10.98 -12.85
CA GLU A 381 -41.20 -11.18 -11.60
C GLU A 381 -40.88 -12.54 -10.94
N VAL A 382 -40.79 -13.62 -11.73
CA VAL A 382 -40.42 -14.96 -11.24
C VAL A 382 -39.09 -14.98 -10.46
N GLN A 383 -38.17 -14.05 -10.71
CA GLN A 383 -36.92 -13.95 -9.97
C GLN A 383 -37.09 -13.22 -8.62
N THR A 384 -37.93 -12.18 -8.61
CA THR A 384 -38.21 -11.42 -7.39
C THR A 384 -39.11 -12.17 -6.42
N GLU A 385 -40.05 -13.01 -6.90
CA GLU A 385 -40.88 -13.89 -6.07
C GLU A 385 -40.05 -14.90 -5.25
N TYR A 386 -38.92 -15.38 -5.83
CA TYR A 386 -38.04 -16.31 -5.13
C TYR A 386 -37.37 -15.67 -3.90
N ARG A 387 -37.30 -14.34 -3.85
CA ARG A 387 -36.72 -13.59 -2.72
C ARG A 387 -37.35 -13.94 -1.36
N ALA A 388 -38.64 -14.28 -1.35
CA ALA A 388 -39.35 -14.66 -0.13
C ALA A 388 -38.88 -16.02 0.44
N LYS A 389 -38.08 -16.78 -0.33
CA LYS A 389 -37.53 -18.09 0.07
C LYS A 389 -36.06 -18.06 0.43
N LEU A 390 -35.40 -16.90 0.23
CA LEU A 390 -34.01 -16.63 0.59
C LEU A 390 -33.93 -15.97 1.95
#